data_662a3b34f487dfdcf2b8ca845c7fd2ad
#
_entry.id   662a3b34f487dfdcf2b8ca845c7fd2ad
#
_cell.length_a   1.000
_cell.length_b   1.000
_cell.length_c   1.000
_cell.angle_alpha   90.00
_cell.angle_beta   90.00
_cell.angle_gamma   90.00
#
_symmetry.space_group_name_H-M   'P 1'
#
loop_
_entity.id
_entity.type
_entity.pdbx_description
1 polymer ?
#
loop_
_entity_poly.entity_id
_entity_poly.type
_entity_poly.pdbx_seq_one_letter_code
_entity_poly.pdbx_strand_id
1 'polypeptide(L)'
;LKKHGVPHNVLNAKYHEKEAEIIKDAGQMGAVTIATNMAGRGTDIILGDGVKGLGGLYIIGTERHESRRIDNQLRGRSGRQGDPGSSRFYLSLEDDLLRLFAADNIASIMDKLGMEEDEPIEHSLITRSIEHAQKKVEARNFDVRKNVLE
;
A
#
# COMPACT_ATOMS: atom_id res chain seq x y z
N LEU A 1 15.99 0.55 6.52
CA LEU A 1 16.67 -0.52 5.77
C LEU A 1 18.18 -0.36 5.82
N LYS A 2 18.75 0.82 5.52
CA LYS A 2 20.21 1.04 5.62
C LYS A 2 20.78 0.68 6.99
N LYS A 3 20.14 1.08 8.08
CA LYS A 3 20.56 0.76 9.46
C LYS A 3 20.63 -0.74 9.74
N HIS A 4 19.84 -1.54 9.02
CA HIS A 4 19.76 -2.99 9.18
C HIS A 4 20.49 -3.78 8.09
N GLY A 5 21.28 -3.09 7.24
CA GLY A 5 22.05 -3.74 6.19
C GLY A 5 21.21 -4.39 5.08
N VAL A 6 19.95 -4.02 4.93
CA VAL A 6 19.06 -4.55 3.87
C VAL A 6 19.33 -3.82 2.55
N PRO A 7 19.88 -4.49 1.52
CA PRO A 7 20.04 -3.91 0.20
C PRO A 7 18.67 -3.51 -0.39
N HIS A 8 18.58 -2.32 -0.96
CA HIS A 8 17.32 -1.85 -1.55
C HIS A 8 17.56 -0.78 -2.60
N ASN A 9 16.68 -0.72 -3.59
CA ASN A 9 16.58 0.34 -4.56
C ASN A 9 15.50 1.33 -4.16
N VAL A 10 15.68 2.61 -4.49
CA VAL A 10 14.69 3.66 -4.24
C VAL A 10 14.23 4.22 -5.59
N LEU A 11 12.94 4.05 -5.86
CA LEU A 11 12.29 4.55 -7.06
C LEU A 11 11.48 5.80 -6.73
N ASN A 12 11.90 6.94 -7.25
CA ASN A 12 11.21 8.21 -7.09
C ASN A 12 11.14 8.95 -8.43
N ALA A 13 10.20 9.89 -8.55
CA ALA A 13 9.94 10.65 -9.77
C ALA A 13 11.09 11.55 -10.27
N LYS A 14 12.21 11.63 -9.52
CA LYS A 14 13.35 12.48 -9.89
C LYS A 14 14.31 11.82 -10.87
N TYR A 15 14.24 10.52 -11.07
CA TYR A 15 15.21 9.74 -11.86
C TYR A 15 14.54 8.88 -12.91
N HIS A 16 13.81 9.51 -13.85
CA HIS A 16 13.09 8.81 -14.91
C HIS A 16 14.00 7.88 -15.77
N GLU A 17 15.22 8.26 -16.00
CA GLU A 17 16.15 7.44 -16.81
C GLU A 17 16.52 6.11 -16.14
N LYS A 18 16.57 6.09 -14.80
CA LYS A 18 16.88 4.88 -14.01
C LYS A 18 15.64 4.09 -13.62
N GLU A 19 14.46 4.64 -13.83
CA GLU A 19 13.21 4.04 -13.42
C GLU A 19 13.01 2.65 -14.04
N ALA A 20 13.27 2.53 -15.34
CA ALA A 20 13.14 1.27 -16.08
C ALA A 20 14.10 0.17 -15.57
N GLU A 21 15.34 0.54 -15.24
CA GLU A 21 16.32 -0.40 -14.68
C GLU A 21 15.90 -0.88 -13.29
N ILE A 22 15.50 0.04 -12.42
CA ILE A 22 15.04 -0.30 -11.05
C ILE A 22 13.82 -1.20 -11.09
N ILE A 23 12.88 -0.94 -12.01
CA ILE A 23 11.67 -1.76 -12.16
C ILE A 23 12.02 -3.16 -12.68
N LYS A 24 12.96 -3.27 -13.61
CA LYS A 24 13.44 -4.56 -14.11
C LYS A 24 14.04 -5.41 -13.00
N ASP A 25 14.76 -4.78 -12.07
CA ASP A 25 15.36 -5.48 -10.93
C ASP A 25 14.37 -5.80 -9.82
N ALA A 26 13.26 -5.06 -9.72
CA ALA A 26 12.27 -5.23 -8.65
C ALA A 26 11.62 -6.62 -8.62
N GLY A 27 11.58 -7.33 -9.73
CA GLY A 27 11.05 -8.70 -9.84
C GLY A 27 12.08 -9.79 -9.55
N GLN A 28 13.32 -9.47 -9.24
CA GLN A 28 14.35 -10.45 -8.99
C GLN A 28 14.30 -11.02 -7.57
N MET A 29 14.84 -12.24 -7.40
CA MET A 29 14.90 -12.91 -6.10
C MET A 29 15.67 -12.08 -5.08
N GLY A 30 15.06 -11.83 -3.90
CA GLY A 30 15.68 -11.06 -2.83
C GLY A 30 15.76 -9.54 -3.09
N ALA A 31 15.25 -9.04 -4.22
CA ALA A 31 15.22 -7.63 -4.48
C ALA A 31 14.22 -6.90 -3.58
N VAL A 32 14.62 -5.73 -3.08
CA VAL A 32 13.75 -4.84 -2.31
C VAL A 32 13.73 -3.48 -3.00
N THR A 33 12.54 -3.03 -3.37
CA THR A 33 12.35 -1.71 -3.99
C THR A 33 11.41 -0.86 -3.17
N ILE A 34 11.86 0.32 -2.78
CA ILE A 34 11.04 1.34 -2.12
C ILE A 34 10.57 2.31 -3.20
N ALA A 35 9.26 2.49 -3.30
CA ALA A 35 8.67 3.35 -4.30
C ALA A 35 7.51 4.18 -3.74
N THR A 36 7.24 5.33 -4.34
CA THR A 36 5.97 6.00 -4.15
C THR A 36 4.85 5.26 -4.89
N ASN A 37 3.60 5.46 -4.50
CA ASN A 37 2.44 4.83 -5.12
C ASN A 37 2.31 5.10 -6.64
N MET A 38 2.87 6.21 -7.11
CA MET A 38 2.85 6.63 -8.52
C MET A 38 4.07 6.19 -9.32
N ALA A 39 5.18 5.84 -8.67
CA ALA A 39 6.40 5.44 -9.35
C ALA A 39 6.22 4.11 -10.10
N GLY A 40 6.80 4.02 -11.30
CA GLY A 40 6.68 2.83 -12.16
C GLY A 40 5.26 2.57 -12.71
N ARG A 41 4.38 3.56 -12.70
CA ARG A 41 3.02 3.42 -13.23
C ARG A 41 3.07 3.10 -14.73
N GLY A 42 2.31 2.06 -15.13
CA GLY A 42 2.25 1.62 -16.52
C GLY A 42 3.35 0.64 -16.94
N THR A 43 4.32 0.34 -16.07
CA THR A 43 5.38 -0.63 -16.34
C THR A 43 5.11 -1.93 -15.57
N ASP A 44 5.23 -3.06 -16.24
CA ASP A 44 5.10 -4.38 -15.62
C ASP A 44 6.41 -4.77 -14.92
N ILE A 45 6.26 -5.37 -13.74
CA ILE A 45 7.34 -6.01 -13.00
C ILE A 45 7.41 -7.47 -13.43
N ILE A 46 8.45 -7.82 -14.15
CA ILE A 46 8.66 -9.19 -14.65
C ILE A 46 9.41 -9.98 -13.58
N LEU A 47 8.83 -11.12 -13.19
CA LEU A 47 9.44 -11.98 -12.19
C LEU A 47 10.66 -12.72 -12.78
N GLY A 48 11.75 -12.69 -12.03
CA GLY A 48 12.96 -13.44 -12.33
C GLY A 48 12.79 -14.95 -12.15
N ASP A 49 13.81 -15.70 -12.55
CA ASP A 49 13.81 -17.15 -12.45
C ASP A 49 13.64 -17.61 -10.99
N GLY A 50 12.77 -18.59 -10.78
CA GLY A 50 12.48 -19.17 -9.46
C GLY A 50 11.57 -18.33 -8.56
N VAL A 51 11.35 -17.03 -8.82
CA VAL A 51 10.53 -16.15 -7.98
C VAL A 51 9.08 -16.60 -7.91
N LYS A 52 8.53 -17.15 -9.00
CA LYS A 52 7.17 -17.72 -9.01
C LYS A 52 7.02 -18.88 -8.01
N GLY A 53 8.04 -19.72 -7.88
CA GLY A 53 8.06 -20.82 -6.92
C GLY A 53 8.11 -20.39 -5.46
N LEU A 54 8.54 -19.15 -5.19
CA LEU A 54 8.57 -18.54 -3.86
C LEU A 54 7.28 -17.75 -3.54
N GLY A 55 6.30 -17.73 -4.43
CA GLY A 55 5.04 -17.01 -4.22
C GLY A 55 4.94 -15.67 -4.98
N GLY A 56 5.93 -15.35 -5.81
CA GLY A 56 5.92 -14.18 -6.69
C GLY A 56 6.24 -12.86 -5.99
N LEU A 57 5.74 -11.75 -6.53
CA LEU A 57 5.98 -10.42 -5.99
C LEU A 57 5.14 -10.17 -4.74
N TYR A 58 5.78 -9.73 -3.67
CA TYR A 58 5.14 -9.31 -2.43
C TYR A 58 5.09 -7.79 -2.32
N ILE A 59 3.90 -7.22 -2.28
CA ILE A 59 3.67 -5.79 -2.16
C ILE A 59 3.42 -5.43 -0.69
N ILE A 60 4.19 -4.49 -0.17
CA ILE A 60 4.01 -3.91 1.17
C ILE A 60 3.56 -2.47 1.00
N GLY A 61 2.34 -2.16 1.44
CA GLY A 61 1.86 -0.79 1.59
C GLY A 61 2.07 -0.32 3.03
N THR A 62 2.63 0.87 3.22
CA THR A 62 2.88 1.45 4.54
C THR A 62 1.85 2.50 4.94
N GLU A 63 0.91 2.81 4.05
CA GLU A 63 -0.21 3.71 4.26
C GLU A 63 -1.36 3.37 3.32
N ARG A 64 -2.56 3.85 3.59
CA ARG A 64 -3.70 3.83 2.67
C ARG A 64 -3.83 5.17 1.96
N HIS A 65 -4.06 5.10 0.66
CA HIS A 65 -4.43 6.29 -0.09
C HIS A 65 -5.89 6.68 0.18
N GLU A 66 -6.23 7.94 -0.01
CA GLU A 66 -7.62 8.45 0.09
C GLU A 66 -8.57 7.78 -0.91
N SER A 67 -8.04 7.24 -2.01
CA SER A 67 -8.80 6.54 -3.04
C SER A 67 -8.45 5.05 -3.09
N ARG A 68 -9.47 4.18 -2.95
CA ARG A 68 -9.32 2.73 -3.08
C ARG A 68 -8.76 2.32 -4.44
N ARG A 69 -9.04 3.10 -5.46
CA ARG A 69 -8.51 2.86 -6.81
C ARG A 69 -6.98 2.88 -6.82
N ILE A 70 -6.37 3.79 -6.08
CA ILE A 70 -4.90 3.90 -5.98
C ILE A 70 -4.33 2.70 -5.21
N ASP A 71 -4.94 2.30 -4.10
CA ASP A 71 -4.54 1.09 -3.37
C ASP A 71 -4.65 -0.17 -4.23
N ASN A 72 -5.72 -0.28 -5.02
CA ASN A 72 -5.91 -1.40 -5.93
C ASN A 72 -4.89 -1.38 -7.09
N GLN A 73 -4.48 -0.21 -7.57
CA GLN A 73 -3.38 -0.10 -8.53
C GLN A 73 -2.05 -0.58 -7.93
N LEU A 74 -1.79 -0.30 -6.66
CA LEU A 74 -0.61 -0.80 -5.97
C LEU A 74 -0.68 -2.32 -5.83
N ARG A 75 -1.79 -2.88 -5.32
CA ARG A 75 -2.00 -4.34 -5.21
C ARG A 75 -1.86 -5.04 -6.54
N GLY A 76 -2.42 -4.44 -7.60
CA GLY A 76 -2.39 -4.98 -8.96
C GLY A 76 -1.02 -4.95 -9.64
N ARG A 77 0.04 -4.56 -8.94
CA ARG A 77 1.41 -4.75 -9.42
C ARG A 77 1.92 -6.17 -9.21
N SER A 78 1.35 -6.92 -8.27
CA SER A 78 1.57 -8.34 -8.09
C SER A 78 0.46 -9.17 -8.76
N GLY A 79 0.71 -10.45 -8.99
CA GLY A 79 -0.27 -11.38 -9.55
C GLY A 79 -0.65 -11.09 -10.99
N ARG A 80 0.18 -10.42 -11.78
CA ARG A 80 -0.09 -10.14 -13.19
C ARG A 80 0.13 -11.36 -14.07
N GLN A 81 -0.63 -11.44 -15.16
CA GLN A 81 -0.50 -12.48 -16.18
C GLN A 81 -0.60 -13.91 -15.64
N GLY A 82 -1.35 -14.10 -14.54
CA GLY A 82 -1.49 -15.40 -13.89
C GLY A 82 -0.33 -15.78 -12.96
N ASP A 83 0.63 -14.91 -12.75
CA ASP A 83 1.71 -15.12 -11.80
C ASP A 83 1.20 -15.10 -10.35
N PRO A 84 1.79 -15.86 -9.44
CA PRO A 84 1.51 -15.73 -8.02
C PRO A 84 1.95 -14.37 -7.51
N GLY A 85 1.32 -13.89 -6.44
CA GLY A 85 1.68 -12.64 -5.79
C GLY A 85 0.82 -12.40 -4.58
N SER A 86 1.29 -11.53 -3.69
CA SER A 86 0.57 -11.16 -2.49
C SER A 86 0.76 -9.69 -2.15
N SER A 87 -0.13 -9.16 -1.33
CA SER A 87 -0.02 -7.79 -0.87
C SER A 87 -0.49 -7.66 0.57
N ARG A 88 0.19 -6.83 1.35
CA ARG A 88 -0.19 -6.52 2.73
C ARG A 88 0.01 -5.04 3.01
N PHE A 89 -0.91 -4.46 3.78
CA PHE A 89 -0.80 -3.09 4.27
C PHE A 89 -0.49 -3.10 5.75
N TYR A 90 0.53 -2.34 6.13
CA TYR A 90 0.88 -2.02 7.51
C TYR A 90 0.54 -0.56 7.75
N LEU A 91 -0.39 -0.30 8.64
CA LEU A 91 -0.97 1.02 8.87
C LEU A 91 -0.72 1.46 10.29
N SER A 92 -0.55 2.76 10.49
CA SER A 92 -0.56 3.39 11.80
C SER A 92 -1.91 4.02 12.06
N LEU A 93 -2.38 4.01 13.31
CA LEU A 93 -3.56 4.77 13.72
C LEU A 93 -3.34 6.29 13.62
N GLU A 94 -2.07 6.70 13.55
CA GLU A 94 -1.67 8.09 13.33
C GLU A 94 -1.73 8.53 11.87
N ASP A 95 -1.90 7.59 10.92
CA ASP A 95 -2.07 7.91 9.50
C ASP A 95 -3.26 8.85 9.31
N ASP A 96 -3.12 9.85 8.46
CA ASP A 96 -4.12 10.92 8.28
C ASP A 96 -5.52 10.38 7.97
N LEU A 97 -5.63 9.36 7.12
CA LEU A 97 -6.91 8.72 6.82
C LEU A 97 -7.58 8.16 8.07
N LEU A 98 -6.84 7.46 8.92
CA LEU A 98 -7.38 6.80 10.11
C LEU A 98 -7.66 7.82 11.20
N ARG A 99 -6.76 8.76 11.41
CA ARG A 99 -6.90 9.82 12.39
C ARG A 99 -8.14 10.71 12.14
N LEU A 100 -8.39 11.07 10.89
CA LEU A 100 -9.48 12.01 10.54
C LEU A 100 -10.84 11.34 10.39
N PHE A 101 -10.90 10.07 10.00
CA PHE A 101 -12.14 9.42 9.58
C PHE A 101 -12.49 8.12 10.29
N ALA A 102 -11.58 7.55 11.06
CA ALA A 102 -11.79 6.26 11.72
C ALA A 102 -11.40 6.22 13.20
N ALA A 103 -10.75 7.25 13.75
CA ALA A 103 -10.19 7.25 15.09
C ALA A 103 -11.18 6.79 16.17
N ASP A 104 -12.37 7.40 16.24
CA ASP A 104 -13.38 7.08 17.26
C ASP A 104 -13.88 5.62 17.16
N ASN A 105 -14.09 5.14 15.93
CA ASN A 105 -14.56 3.77 15.70
C ASN A 105 -13.48 2.75 16.07
N ILE A 106 -12.23 3.03 15.73
CA ILE A 106 -11.10 2.14 16.03
C ILE A 106 -10.82 2.12 17.53
N ALA A 107 -10.79 3.26 18.20
CA ALA A 107 -10.64 3.35 19.65
C ALA A 107 -11.73 2.54 20.37
N SER A 108 -13.00 2.68 19.99
CA SER A 108 -14.09 1.90 20.55
C SER A 108 -13.97 0.39 20.30
N ILE A 109 -13.39 -0.03 19.18
CA ILE A 109 -13.14 -1.44 18.89
C ILE A 109 -11.97 -1.96 19.73
N MET A 110 -10.90 -1.20 19.89
CA MET A 110 -9.75 -1.55 20.71
C MET A 110 -10.15 -1.72 22.19
N ASP A 111 -10.93 -0.79 22.73
CA ASP A 111 -11.45 -0.88 24.09
C ASP A 111 -12.28 -2.17 24.32
N LYS A 112 -13.13 -2.51 23.35
CA LYS A 112 -13.96 -3.73 23.41
C LYS A 112 -13.15 -5.02 23.30
N LEU A 113 -12.04 -5.00 22.59
CA LEU A 113 -11.15 -6.15 22.40
C LEU A 113 -10.12 -6.30 23.52
N GLY A 114 -9.98 -5.28 24.40
CA GLY A 114 -9.01 -5.28 25.50
C GLY A 114 -7.56 -5.29 25.03
N MET A 115 -7.27 -4.63 23.90
CA MET A 115 -5.95 -4.62 23.27
C MET A 115 -5.08 -3.49 23.85
N GLU A 116 -3.78 -3.77 24.00
CA GLU A 116 -2.79 -2.78 24.43
C GLU A 116 -2.32 -1.91 23.24
N GLU A 117 -1.81 -0.71 23.54
CA GLU A 117 -1.47 0.30 22.53
C GLU A 117 -0.40 -0.14 21.50
N ASP A 118 0.49 -1.07 21.87
CA ASP A 118 1.62 -1.51 21.02
C ASP A 118 1.42 -2.86 20.32
N GLU A 119 0.22 -3.46 20.41
CA GLU A 119 -0.04 -4.74 19.75
C GLU A 119 -0.47 -4.57 18.29
N PRO A 120 0.11 -5.35 17.34
CA PRO A 120 -0.35 -5.36 15.95
C PRO A 120 -1.79 -5.86 15.85
N ILE A 121 -2.67 -5.06 15.32
CA ILE A 121 -4.10 -5.36 15.26
C ILE A 121 -4.44 -6.00 13.91
N GLU A 122 -4.77 -7.29 13.91
CA GLU A 122 -5.31 -8.00 12.74
C GLU A 122 -6.75 -8.44 13.02
N HIS A 123 -7.70 -7.54 12.81
CA HIS A 123 -9.10 -7.84 13.07
C HIS A 123 -10.00 -7.36 11.92
N SER A 124 -10.98 -8.17 11.54
CA SER A 124 -11.89 -7.87 10.42
C SER A 124 -12.71 -6.60 10.63
N LEU A 125 -13.04 -6.25 11.88
CA LEU A 125 -13.75 -5.01 12.21
C LEU A 125 -12.89 -3.78 11.94
N ILE A 126 -11.59 -3.84 12.25
CA ILE A 126 -10.64 -2.77 11.93
C ILE A 126 -10.53 -2.59 10.42
N THR A 127 -10.36 -3.67 9.67
CA THR A 127 -10.33 -3.63 8.20
C THR A 127 -11.59 -2.96 7.63
N ARG A 128 -12.78 -3.33 8.11
CA ARG A 128 -14.04 -2.71 7.70
C ARG A 128 -14.12 -1.23 8.07
N SER A 129 -13.62 -0.86 9.25
CA SER A 129 -13.58 0.55 9.70
C SER A 129 -12.70 1.40 8.78
N ILE A 130 -11.54 0.87 8.38
CA ILE A 130 -10.63 1.51 7.42
C ILE A 130 -11.29 1.68 6.05
N GLU A 131 -11.93 0.64 5.53
CA GLU A 131 -12.67 0.70 4.26
C GLU A 131 -13.82 1.71 4.30
N HIS A 132 -14.51 1.81 5.42
CA HIS A 132 -15.57 2.80 5.61
C HIS A 132 -15.03 4.23 5.66
N ALA A 133 -13.93 4.44 6.37
CA ALA A 133 -13.22 5.72 6.38
C ALA A 133 -12.82 6.15 4.96
N GLN A 134 -12.24 5.24 4.20
CA GLN A 134 -11.83 5.51 2.82
C GLN A 134 -13.02 5.88 1.92
N LYS A 135 -14.17 5.21 2.06
CA LYS A 135 -15.40 5.57 1.34
C LYS A 135 -15.89 6.98 1.70
N LYS A 136 -15.83 7.37 2.97
CA LYS A 136 -16.19 8.73 3.40
C LYS A 136 -15.32 9.80 2.76
N VAL A 137 -14.00 9.55 2.71
CA VAL A 137 -13.05 10.47 2.06
C VAL A 137 -13.31 10.57 0.57
N GLU A 138 -13.51 9.42 -0.11
CA GLU A 138 -13.83 9.41 -1.54
C GLU A 138 -15.09 10.22 -1.84
N ALA A 139 -16.15 10.07 -1.04
CA ALA A 139 -17.40 10.82 -1.18
C ALA A 139 -17.16 12.34 -0.97
N ARG A 140 -16.46 12.73 0.10
CA ARG A 140 -16.13 14.12 0.37
C ARG A 140 -15.32 14.74 -0.78
N ASN A 141 -14.31 14.03 -1.27
CA ASN A 141 -13.47 14.50 -2.39
C ASN A 141 -14.27 14.61 -3.69
N PHE A 142 -15.27 13.76 -3.88
CA PHE A 142 -16.19 13.86 -5.01
C PHE A 142 -17.05 15.12 -4.91
N ASP A 143 -17.65 15.40 -3.75
CA ASP A 143 -18.49 16.58 -3.53
C ASP A 143 -17.69 17.88 -3.69
N VAL A 144 -16.46 17.92 -3.15
CA VAL A 144 -15.57 19.09 -3.32
C VAL A 144 -15.28 19.34 -4.79
N ARG A 145 -14.94 18.29 -5.55
CA ARG A 145 -14.67 18.44 -7.00
C ARG A 145 -15.90 18.87 -7.78
N LYS A 146 -17.07 18.36 -7.42
CA LYS A 146 -18.34 18.76 -8.04
C LYS A 146 -18.60 20.24 -7.82
N ASN A 147 -18.49 20.72 -6.57
CA ASN A 147 -18.72 22.13 -6.22
C ASN A 147 -17.72 23.11 -6.84
N VAL A 148 -16.53 22.65 -7.23
CA VAL A 148 -15.53 23.49 -7.91
C VAL A 148 -15.81 23.58 -9.42
N LEU A 149 -16.54 22.64 -9.97
CA LEU A 149 -16.85 22.57 -11.42
C LEU A 149 -18.21 23.20 -11.77
N GLU A 150 -19.07 23.41 -10.79
CA GLU A 150 -20.33 24.17 -10.90
C GLU A 150 -20.12 25.67 -10.59
#